data_a67f9244378d98deadd655682c8ca179
#
_entry.id   a67f9244378d98deadd655682c8ca179
#
_cell.length_a   1.000
_cell.length_b   1.000
_cell.length_c   1.000
_cell.angle_alpha   90.00
_cell.angle_beta   90.00
_cell.angle_gamma   90.00
#
_symmetry.space_group_name_H-M   'P 1'
#
loop_
_entity.id
_entity.type
_entity.pdbx_description
1 polymer ?
#
loop_
_entity_poly.entity_id
_entity_poly.type
_entity_poly.pdbx_seq_one_letter_code
_entity_poly.pdbx_strand_id
1 'polypeptide(L)'
;VPRVPDADPPAGFDYDLWVGPAPFRAYNPELTHYNWHFTWNFGTGEMGNWGAHWIDIVRWYLDLDLPSAVLGIGGQLVVKDAKETPDTQTAIYQFPETTVIWEQRLWTKFGINGKGSGAEFGGEKGTLVIGRDGWTFVPKEGKPEKHPGTEMELPHAVNFADAIQGAAKPIAPVTEGHKTAAMCHLANIAARRNGKLDFDPATEQITNDPEAQALAGRENRAPWPQFVL
;
A
#
# COMPACT_ATOMS: atom_id res chain seq x y z
N VAL A 1 0.57 18.26 5.53
CA VAL A 1 0.29 19.01 4.28
C VAL A 1 -0.42 20.30 4.66
N PRO A 2 0.15 21.50 4.37
CA PRO A 2 -0.50 22.77 4.64
C PRO A 2 -1.86 22.90 3.93
N ARG A 3 -2.76 23.67 4.53
CA ARG A 3 -4.01 24.08 3.88
C ARG A 3 -3.78 25.43 3.20
N VAL A 4 -3.67 25.39 1.88
CA VAL A 4 -3.53 26.59 1.05
C VAL A 4 -4.69 26.67 0.04
N PRO A 5 -5.08 27.88 -0.42
CA PRO A 5 -6.10 28.02 -1.44
C PRO A 5 -5.63 27.43 -2.77
N ASP A 6 -6.59 27.01 -3.59
CA ASP A 6 -6.35 26.66 -4.98
C ASP A 6 -5.85 27.90 -5.75
N ALA A 7 -5.06 27.65 -6.79
CA ALA A 7 -4.43 28.67 -7.60
C ALA A 7 -4.38 28.27 -9.07
N ASP A 8 -3.92 29.18 -9.93
CA ASP A 8 -3.62 28.82 -11.32
C ASP A 8 -2.31 28.02 -11.38
N PRO A 9 -2.23 27.01 -12.25
CA PRO A 9 -0.99 26.28 -12.48
C PRO A 9 0.15 27.20 -12.93
N PRO A 10 1.39 26.92 -12.55
CA PRO A 10 2.55 27.69 -13.02
C PRO A 10 2.65 27.72 -14.54
N ALA A 11 3.16 28.80 -15.09
CA ALA A 11 3.39 28.91 -16.53
C ALA A 11 4.28 27.76 -17.05
N GLY A 12 3.85 27.11 -18.11
CA GLY A 12 4.53 25.95 -18.72
C GLY A 12 4.25 24.60 -18.02
N PHE A 13 3.38 24.57 -17.01
CA PHE A 13 2.92 23.33 -16.40
C PHE A 13 1.57 22.92 -17.00
N ASP A 14 1.57 21.86 -17.81
CA ASP A 14 0.35 21.26 -18.35
C ASP A 14 -0.38 20.47 -17.27
N TYR A 15 -1.22 21.20 -16.51
CA TYR A 15 -1.94 20.63 -15.38
C TYR A 15 -3.02 19.64 -15.84
N ASP A 16 -3.63 19.84 -17.01
CA ASP A 16 -4.62 18.93 -17.54
C ASP A 16 -4.03 17.55 -17.84
N LEU A 17 -2.84 17.54 -18.47
CA LEU A 17 -2.09 16.32 -18.71
C LEU A 17 -1.63 15.68 -17.39
N TRP A 18 -1.22 16.48 -16.39
CA TRP A 18 -0.81 15.96 -15.09
C TRP A 18 -1.99 15.30 -14.35
N VAL A 19 -3.19 15.88 -14.38
CA VAL A 19 -4.40 15.26 -13.83
C VAL A 19 -4.72 13.95 -14.53
N GLY A 20 -4.48 13.88 -15.83
CA GLY A 20 -4.68 12.67 -16.64
C GLY A 20 -6.11 12.15 -16.55
N PRO A 21 -6.31 10.83 -16.44
CA PRO A 21 -7.62 10.20 -16.40
C PRO A 21 -8.40 10.41 -15.09
N ALA A 22 -7.75 10.95 -14.05
CA ALA A 22 -8.42 11.18 -12.77
C ALA A 22 -9.55 12.22 -12.89
N PRO A 23 -10.57 12.19 -12.02
CA PRO A 23 -11.54 13.27 -11.94
C PRO A 23 -10.84 14.63 -11.79
N PHE A 24 -11.28 15.62 -12.57
CA PHE A 24 -10.64 16.94 -12.50
C PHE A 24 -10.85 17.58 -11.14
N ARG A 25 -9.80 18.21 -10.62
CA ARG A 25 -9.85 19.12 -9.47
C ARG A 25 -8.98 20.35 -9.75
N ALA A 26 -9.29 21.46 -9.10
CA ALA A 26 -8.50 22.68 -9.22
C ALA A 26 -7.03 22.43 -8.78
N TYR A 27 -6.12 23.16 -9.41
CA TYR A 27 -4.70 23.09 -9.02
C TYR A 27 -4.49 23.65 -7.61
N ASN A 28 -3.79 22.90 -6.82
CA ASN A 28 -3.36 23.32 -5.52
C ASN A 28 -1.83 23.16 -5.42
N PRO A 29 -1.07 24.21 -5.04
CA PRO A 29 0.39 24.17 -5.00
C PRO A 29 0.96 23.03 -4.11
N GLU A 30 0.21 22.61 -3.10
CA GLU A 30 0.64 21.54 -2.20
C GLU A 30 0.46 20.13 -2.79
N LEU A 31 -0.30 19.96 -3.89
CA LEU A 31 -0.46 18.64 -4.53
C LEU A 31 0.81 18.16 -5.22
N THR A 32 1.49 19.07 -5.93
CA THR A 32 2.68 18.75 -6.72
C THR A 32 3.94 19.10 -5.93
N HIS A 33 4.98 18.28 -5.94
CA HIS A 33 5.13 17.04 -6.72
C HIS A 33 5.02 15.80 -5.83
N TYR A 34 4.79 15.94 -4.53
CA TYR A 34 4.86 14.84 -3.57
C TYR A 34 3.51 14.53 -2.91
N ASN A 35 2.77 15.56 -2.48
CA ASN A 35 1.60 15.37 -1.62
C ASN A 35 0.36 14.82 -2.33
N TRP A 36 0.38 14.66 -3.67
CA TRP A 36 -0.70 14.05 -4.44
C TRP A 36 -1.09 12.68 -3.87
N HIS A 37 -0.14 11.93 -3.33
CA HIS A 37 -0.41 10.58 -2.83
C HIS A 37 -1.30 10.55 -1.57
N PHE A 38 -1.48 11.70 -0.90
CA PHE A 38 -2.41 11.85 0.22
C PHE A 38 -3.83 12.25 -0.20
N THR A 39 -4.14 12.31 -1.48
CA THR A 39 -5.48 12.63 -1.99
C THR A 39 -6.08 11.43 -2.69
N TRP A 40 -7.40 11.22 -2.53
CA TRP A 40 -8.08 10.08 -3.15
C TRP A 40 -8.19 10.16 -4.68
N ASN A 41 -8.02 11.35 -5.24
CA ASN A 41 -8.00 11.54 -6.70
C ASN A 41 -6.79 10.88 -7.36
N PHE A 42 -5.63 10.92 -6.71
CA PHE A 42 -4.36 10.58 -7.35
C PHE A 42 -3.61 9.48 -6.61
N GLY A 43 -3.87 9.31 -5.32
CA GLY A 43 -3.13 8.40 -4.47
C GLY A 43 -4.01 7.63 -3.50
N THR A 44 -3.35 6.86 -2.67
CA THR A 44 -3.96 5.94 -1.70
C THR A 44 -3.35 6.08 -0.30
N GLY A 45 -2.66 7.21 -0.07
CA GLY A 45 -1.99 7.50 1.19
C GLY A 45 -0.86 6.54 1.52
N GLU A 46 -0.54 6.47 2.79
CA GLU A 46 0.54 5.60 3.26
C GLU A 46 0.23 4.11 3.11
N MET A 47 -1.04 3.74 3.08
CA MET A 47 -1.42 2.37 2.79
C MET A 47 -0.93 1.93 1.40
N GLY A 48 -1.09 2.77 0.38
CA GLY A 48 -0.58 2.47 -0.96
C GLY A 48 0.90 2.79 -1.15
N ASN A 49 1.48 3.67 -0.33
CA ASN A 49 2.89 4.00 -0.35
C ASN A 49 3.72 2.94 0.41
N TRP A 50 3.66 2.92 1.73
CA TRP A 50 4.42 1.98 2.55
C TRP A 50 3.85 0.56 2.56
N GLY A 51 2.52 0.41 2.41
CA GLY A 51 1.89 -0.89 2.30
C GLY A 51 2.39 -1.67 1.09
N ALA A 52 2.61 -1.00 -0.04
CA ALA A 52 3.20 -1.63 -1.23
C ALA A 52 4.57 -2.27 -0.97
N HIS A 53 5.36 -1.74 -0.04
CA HIS A 53 6.64 -2.34 0.35
C HIS A 53 6.46 -3.49 1.36
N TRP A 54 5.74 -3.25 2.46
CA TRP A 54 5.72 -4.20 3.58
C TRP A 54 4.72 -5.33 3.40
N ILE A 55 3.58 -5.09 2.77
CA ILE A 55 2.63 -6.17 2.42
C ILE A 55 3.23 -7.07 1.35
N ASP A 56 3.99 -6.52 0.41
CA ASP A 56 4.70 -7.29 -0.60
C ASP A 56 5.68 -8.29 0.05
N ILE A 57 6.50 -7.82 0.99
CA ILE A 57 7.42 -8.67 1.75
C ILE A 57 6.66 -9.74 2.55
N VAL A 58 5.54 -9.38 3.18
CA VAL A 58 4.73 -10.33 3.95
C VAL A 58 4.14 -11.41 3.04
N ARG A 59 3.58 -10.99 1.89
CA ARG A 59 3.04 -11.94 0.90
C ARG A 59 4.14 -12.85 0.37
N TRP A 60 5.27 -12.30 -0.02
CA TRP A 60 6.39 -13.07 -0.55
C TRP A 60 6.92 -14.08 0.47
N TYR A 61 7.12 -13.66 1.71
CA TYR A 61 7.69 -14.54 2.76
C TYR A 61 6.75 -15.69 3.15
N LEU A 62 5.44 -15.44 3.17
CA LEU A 62 4.42 -16.40 3.56
C LEU A 62 3.72 -17.09 2.38
N ASP A 63 4.14 -16.80 1.14
CA ASP A 63 3.52 -17.30 -0.11
C ASP A 63 2.00 -17.08 -0.13
N LEU A 64 1.56 -15.85 0.23
CA LEU A 64 0.14 -15.53 0.33
C LEU A 64 -0.42 -15.05 -1.02
N ASP A 65 -1.58 -15.56 -1.36
CA ASP A 65 -2.43 -15.02 -2.43
C ASP A 65 -3.25 -13.81 -1.92
N LEU A 66 -4.46 -13.62 -2.41
CA LEU A 66 -5.38 -12.60 -1.95
C LEU A 66 -6.17 -13.08 -0.71
N PRO A 67 -6.53 -12.18 0.22
CA PRO A 67 -7.29 -12.54 1.42
C PRO A 67 -8.75 -12.84 1.10
N SER A 68 -9.42 -13.64 1.93
CA SER A 68 -10.86 -13.89 1.83
C SER A 68 -11.73 -12.80 2.47
N ALA A 69 -11.14 -12.00 3.36
CA ALA A 69 -11.80 -10.87 3.98
C ALA A 69 -10.79 -9.85 4.50
N VAL A 70 -11.23 -8.58 4.59
CA VAL A 70 -10.45 -7.48 5.17
C VAL A 70 -11.33 -6.66 6.11
N LEU A 71 -10.88 -6.46 7.34
CA LEU A 71 -11.47 -5.51 8.28
C LEU A 71 -10.58 -4.27 8.33
N GLY A 72 -11.15 -3.07 8.17
CA GLY A 72 -10.40 -1.83 8.20
C GLY A 72 -11.07 -0.74 9.02
N ILE A 73 -10.28 -0.04 9.81
CA ILE A 73 -10.67 1.18 10.53
C ILE A 73 -9.56 2.22 10.40
N GLY A 74 -9.94 3.49 10.38
CA GLY A 74 -8.95 4.57 10.32
C GLY A 74 -9.55 5.88 9.83
N GLY A 75 -8.72 6.90 9.76
CA GLY A 75 -9.11 8.23 9.33
C GLY A 75 -8.07 9.29 9.68
N GLN A 76 -8.41 10.54 9.49
CA GLN A 76 -7.65 11.68 10.00
C GLN A 76 -8.02 11.94 11.46
N LEU A 77 -7.41 11.18 12.37
CA LEU A 77 -7.77 11.20 13.78
C LEU A 77 -6.95 12.22 14.59
N VAL A 78 -5.69 12.37 14.26
CA VAL A 78 -4.72 13.17 15.03
C VAL A 78 -4.25 14.40 14.26
N VAL A 79 -3.82 14.25 13.01
CA VAL A 79 -3.25 15.34 12.21
C VAL A 79 -4.36 16.07 11.44
N LYS A 80 -4.56 17.35 11.73
CA LYS A 80 -5.60 18.19 11.10
C LYS A 80 -5.01 19.05 9.98
N ASP A 81 -4.72 18.45 8.85
CA ASP A 81 -4.10 19.10 7.69
C ASP A 81 -4.93 18.91 6.39
N ALA A 82 -4.32 19.10 5.23
CA ALA A 82 -4.99 19.00 3.94
C ALA A 82 -5.02 17.59 3.34
N LYS A 83 -4.44 16.58 4.02
CA LYS A 83 -4.54 15.18 3.56
C LYS A 83 -6.00 14.71 3.57
N GLU A 84 -6.34 13.82 2.67
CA GLU A 84 -7.65 13.16 2.61
C GLU A 84 -7.57 11.71 3.11
N THR A 85 -6.38 11.12 3.00
CA THR A 85 -6.13 9.74 3.41
C THR A 85 -5.86 9.62 4.92
N PRO A 86 -6.04 8.46 5.53
CA PRO A 86 -5.86 8.27 6.96
C PRO A 86 -4.46 8.64 7.46
N ASP A 87 -4.38 9.36 8.58
CA ASP A 87 -3.16 9.49 9.37
C ASP A 87 -2.98 8.34 10.35
N THR A 88 -4.04 7.63 10.63
CA THR A 88 -4.10 6.47 11.51
C THR A 88 -5.00 5.41 10.87
N GLN A 89 -4.48 4.22 10.66
CA GLN A 89 -5.23 3.13 10.04
C GLN A 89 -4.75 1.78 10.56
N THR A 90 -5.71 0.88 10.82
CA THR A 90 -5.45 -0.53 11.06
C THR A 90 -6.29 -1.35 10.09
N ALA A 91 -5.67 -2.36 9.48
CA ALA A 91 -6.37 -3.35 8.68
C ALA A 91 -5.97 -4.76 9.07
N ILE A 92 -6.94 -5.69 9.05
CA ILE A 92 -6.75 -7.09 9.35
C ILE A 92 -7.20 -7.89 8.14
N TYR A 93 -6.28 -8.63 7.54
CA TYR A 93 -6.55 -9.50 6.40
C TYR A 93 -6.66 -10.94 6.87
N GLN A 94 -7.71 -11.62 6.43
CA GLN A 94 -7.98 -13.00 6.78
C GLN A 94 -7.54 -13.94 5.65
N PHE A 95 -6.71 -14.89 5.99
CA PHE A 95 -6.31 -16.01 5.14
C PHE A 95 -6.71 -17.34 5.79
N PRO A 96 -6.70 -18.49 5.08
CA PRO A 96 -7.09 -19.77 5.65
C PRO A 96 -6.29 -20.18 6.89
N GLU A 97 -4.98 -19.93 6.90
CA GLU A 97 -4.07 -20.39 7.95
C GLU A 97 -3.34 -19.28 8.69
N THR A 98 -3.60 -18.02 8.33
CA THR A 98 -2.92 -16.88 8.96
C THR A 98 -3.75 -15.61 8.91
N THR A 99 -3.34 -14.63 9.69
CA THR A 99 -3.88 -13.27 9.68
C THR A 99 -2.73 -12.29 9.49
N VAL A 100 -2.91 -11.30 8.62
CA VAL A 100 -1.97 -10.19 8.46
C VAL A 100 -2.59 -8.94 9.05
N ILE A 101 -1.84 -8.23 9.88
CA ILE A 101 -2.27 -6.96 10.48
C ILE A 101 -1.38 -5.86 9.92
N TRP A 102 -2.01 -4.88 9.29
CA TRP A 102 -1.40 -3.61 8.94
C TRP A 102 -1.73 -2.56 10.00
N GLU A 103 -0.73 -1.77 10.37
CA GLU A 103 -0.90 -0.66 11.29
C GLU A 103 -0.04 0.52 10.85
N GLN A 104 -0.67 1.71 10.72
CA GLN A 104 0.04 2.95 10.42
C GLN A 104 -0.38 4.09 11.35
N ARG A 105 0.58 4.95 11.69
CA ARG A 105 0.42 6.16 12.49
C ARG A 105 1.43 7.21 12.03
N LEU A 106 0.98 8.22 11.28
CA LEU A 106 1.86 9.24 10.69
C LEU A 106 2.36 10.29 11.69
N TRP A 107 1.80 10.31 12.88
CA TRP A 107 2.06 11.31 13.91
C TRP A 107 3.07 10.87 14.97
N THR A 108 3.57 9.65 14.90
CA THR A 108 4.55 9.11 15.83
C THR A 108 5.78 8.56 15.10
N LYS A 109 6.95 8.76 15.72
CA LYS A 109 8.21 8.19 15.22
C LYS A 109 8.45 6.75 15.70
N PHE A 110 7.68 6.29 16.67
CA PHE A 110 7.80 4.96 17.22
C PHE A 110 6.74 4.05 16.60
N GLY A 111 7.19 3.16 15.74
CA GLY A 111 6.39 2.07 15.23
C GLY A 111 6.33 0.89 16.22
N ILE A 112 5.86 -0.25 15.74
CA ILE A 112 5.85 -1.50 16.47
C ILE A 112 7.30 -1.91 16.79
N ASN A 113 7.55 -2.33 18.01
CA ASN A 113 8.88 -2.72 18.50
C ASN A 113 9.96 -1.63 18.38
N GLY A 114 9.56 -0.34 18.42
CA GLY A 114 10.49 0.79 18.37
C GLY A 114 11.11 1.05 17.01
N LYS A 115 10.68 0.37 15.95
CA LYS A 115 11.09 0.62 14.56
C LYS A 115 10.09 1.53 13.86
N GLY A 116 10.58 2.42 12.99
CA GLY A 116 9.72 3.33 12.24
C GLY A 116 8.87 2.60 11.18
N SER A 117 9.35 1.46 10.66
CA SER A 117 8.63 0.58 9.73
C SER A 117 9.27 -0.81 9.72
N GLY A 118 8.51 -1.83 9.33
CA GLY A 118 8.97 -3.20 9.30
C GLY A 118 7.84 -4.21 9.22
N ALA A 119 8.19 -5.48 9.21
CA ALA A 119 7.26 -6.60 9.33
C ALA A 119 7.70 -7.52 10.48
N GLU A 120 6.71 -8.10 11.16
CA GLU A 120 6.92 -9.07 12.23
C GLU A 120 6.14 -10.34 11.92
N PHE A 121 6.79 -11.48 12.06
CA PHE A 121 6.21 -12.81 11.80
C PHE A 121 6.29 -13.65 13.07
N GLY A 122 5.13 -13.92 13.68
CA GLY A 122 5.00 -14.82 14.80
C GLY A 122 4.84 -16.27 14.32
N GLY A 123 5.71 -17.15 14.79
CA GLY A 123 5.68 -18.57 14.45
C GLY A 123 5.89 -19.48 15.64
N GLU A 124 5.76 -20.80 15.43
CA GLU A 124 5.93 -21.80 16.48
C GLU A 124 7.35 -21.82 17.09
N LYS A 125 8.36 -21.48 16.29
CA LYS A 125 9.78 -21.51 16.70
C LYS A 125 10.26 -20.19 17.30
N GLY A 126 9.53 -19.10 17.10
CA GLY A 126 9.94 -17.77 17.54
C GLY A 126 9.33 -16.67 16.69
N THR A 127 9.89 -15.48 16.79
CA THR A 127 9.46 -14.29 16.06
C THR A 127 10.56 -13.80 15.14
N LEU A 128 10.23 -13.57 13.87
CA LEU A 128 11.11 -12.91 12.90
C LEU A 128 10.69 -11.45 12.76
N VAL A 129 11.62 -10.53 12.92
CA VAL A 129 11.42 -9.09 12.72
C VAL A 129 12.29 -8.63 11.58
N ILE A 130 11.68 -8.08 10.52
CA ILE A 130 12.35 -7.57 9.33
C ILE A 130 12.25 -6.04 9.31
N GLY A 131 13.35 -5.37 9.06
CA GLY A 131 13.46 -3.93 8.85
C GLY A 131 14.31 -3.63 7.62
N ARG A 132 14.47 -2.36 7.27
CA ARG A 132 15.34 -1.95 6.16
C ARG A 132 16.83 -2.22 6.41
N ASP A 133 17.21 -2.28 7.67
CA ASP A 133 18.58 -2.50 8.15
C ASP A 133 18.92 -3.99 8.30
N GLY A 134 18.00 -4.89 7.99
CA GLY A 134 18.17 -6.34 8.12
C GLY A 134 17.06 -6.98 8.92
N TRP A 135 17.35 -8.18 9.46
CA TRP A 135 16.35 -8.93 10.20
C TRP A 135 16.92 -9.49 11.51
N THR A 136 16.01 -9.79 12.43
CA THR A 136 16.32 -10.41 13.72
C THR A 136 15.35 -11.56 13.95
N PHE A 137 15.86 -12.75 14.18
CA PHE A 137 15.07 -13.87 14.66
C PHE A 137 15.23 -13.99 16.19
N VAL A 138 14.10 -14.00 16.89
CA VAL A 138 14.02 -14.18 18.34
C VAL A 138 13.41 -15.56 18.59
N PRO A 139 14.23 -16.62 18.85
CA PRO A 139 13.71 -17.95 19.12
C PRO A 139 12.96 -18.00 20.45
N LYS A 140 12.05 -18.99 20.61
CA LYS A 140 11.40 -19.25 21.92
C LYS A 140 12.41 -19.57 23.02
N GLU A 141 13.49 -20.24 22.65
CA GLU A 141 14.59 -20.59 23.58
C GLU A 141 15.91 -20.24 22.90
N GLY A 142 16.83 -19.66 23.66
CA GLY A 142 18.14 -19.28 23.17
C GLY A 142 18.32 -17.78 23.00
N LYS A 143 19.32 -17.38 22.22
CA LYS A 143 19.66 -15.97 21.99
C LYS A 143 19.13 -15.50 20.65
N PRO A 144 18.75 -14.22 20.53
CA PRO A 144 18.39 -13.64 19.25
C PRO A 144 19.54 -13.70 18.23
N GLU A 145 19.18 -14.00 16.99
CA GLU A 145 20.07 -13.96 15.83
C GLU A 145 19.81 -12.68 15.04
N LYS A 146 20.86 -11.91 14.74
CA LYS A 146 20.77 -10.65 13.99
C LYS A 146 21.57 -10.74 12.71
N HIS A 147 20.96 -10.33 11.62
CA HIS A 147 21.57 -10.29 10.30
C HIS A 147 21.38 -8.91 9.69
N PRO A 148 22.46 -8.25 9.26
CA PRO A 148 22.38 -6.97 8.60
C PRO A 148 21.73 -7.11 7.23
N GLY A 149 21.12 -6.04 6.74
CA GLY A 149 20.66 -5.95 5.36
C GLY A 149 21.82 -6.04 4.36
N THR A 150 21.51 -6.47 3.17
CA THR A 150 22.44 -6.53 2.05
C THR A 150 22.05 -5.50 0.99
N GLU A 151 22.95 -5.20 0.08
CA GLU A 151 22.66 -4.41 -1.11
C GLU A 151 21.62 -5.18 -1.95
N MET A 152 20.54 -4.51 -2.35
CA MET A 152 19.40 -5.12 -3.05
C MET A 152 19.09 -4.43 -4.39
N GLU A 153 19.46 -3.16 -4.55
CA GLU A 153 19.05 -2.35 -5.71
C GLU A 153 19.70 -2.84 -7.00
N LEU A 154 21.01 -3.07 -6.97
CA LEU A 154 21.72 -3.53 -8.15
C LEU A 154 21.31 -4.94 -8.59
N PRO A 155 21.23 -5.96 -7.71
CA PRO A 155 20.74 -7.28 -8.09
C PRO A 155 19.32 -7.25 -8.66
N HIS A 156 18.44 -6.39 -8.14
CA HIS A 156 17.08 -6.24 -8.66
C HIS A 156 17.06 -5.63 -10.06
N ALA A 157 17.83 -4.58 -10.29
CA ALA A 157 17.97 -3.94 -11.60
C ALA A 157 18.59 -4.89 -12.64
N VAL A 158 19.59 -5.67 -12.27
CA VAL A 158 20.20 -6.70 -13.13
C VAL A 158 19.18 -7.77 -13.50
N ASN A 159 18.41 -8.27 -12.51
CA ASN A 159 17.36 -9.25 -12.80
C ASN A 159 16.32 -8.72 -13.80
N PHE A 160 15.93 -7.45 -13.69
CA PHE A 160 15.02 -6.84 -14.64
C PHE A 160 15.62 -6.74 -16.05
N ALA A 161 16.89 -6.34 -16.16
CA ALA A 161 17.59 -6.30 -17.45
C ALA A 161 17.72 -7.68 -18.10
N ASP A 162 18.06 -8.69 -17.31
CA ASP A 162 18.16 -10.08 -17.77
C ASP A 162 16.78 -10.63 -18.20
N ALA A 163 15.72 -10.26 -17.49
CA ALA A 163 14.36 -10.64 -17.87
C ALA A 163 13.93 -10.03 -19.20
N ILE A 164 14.29 -8.78 -19.50
CA ILE A 164 14.04 -8.15 -20.81
C ILE A 164 14.75 -8.93 -21.93
N GLN A 165 15.94 -9.45 -21.67
CA GLN A 165 16.73 -10.24 -22.63
C GLN A 165 16.29 -11.72 -22.71
N GLY A 166 15.34 -12.14 -21.90
CA GLY A 166 14.88 -13.52 -21.82
C GLY A 166 15.85 -14.47 -21.08
N ALA A 167 16.88 -13.93 -20.43
CA ALA A 167 17.88 -14.69 -19.69
C ALA A 167 17.43 -15.09 -18.27
N ALA A 168 16.44 -14.38 -17.72
CA ALA A 168 15.85 -14.69 -16.42
C ALA A 168 14.33 -14.47 -16.41
N LYS A 169 13.65 -14.92 -15.34
CA LYS A 169 12.29 -14.47 -15.03
C LYS A 169 12.36 -13.25 -14.10
N PRO A 170 11.42 -12.30 -14.22
CA PRO A 170 11.32 -11.21 -13.25
C PRO A 170 11.11 -11.77 -11.85
N ILE A 171 11.91 -11.36 -10.87
CA ILE A 171 11.73 -11.76 -9.48
C ILE A 171 10.49 -11.10 -8.84
N ALA A 172 10.09 -9.94 -9.38
CA ALA A 172 8.86 -9.23 -9.02
C ALA A 172 7.96 -9.09 -10.27
N PRO A 173 7.24 -10.14 -10.68
CA PRO A 173 6.34 -10.07 -11.83
C PRO A 173 5.14 -9.17 -11.52
N VAL A 174 4.54 -8.59 -12.55
CA VAL A 174 3.42 -7.64 -12.42
C VAL A 174 2.23 -8.22 -11.65
N THR A 175 2.00 -9.54 -11.73
CA THR A 175 0.94 -10.24 -10.99
C THR A 175 1.11 -10.13 -9.49
N GLU A 176 2.35 -10.18 -8.97
CA GLU A 176 2.60 -10.00 -7.54
C GLU A 176 2.39 -8.54 -7.11
N GLY A 177 2.82 -7.59 -7.93
CA GLY A 177 2.54 -6.17 -7.72
C GLY A 177 1.03 -5.87 -7.71
N HIS A 178 0.26 -6.49 -8.61
CA HIS A 178 -1.20 -6.39 -8.64
C HIS A 178 -1.83 -6.87 -7.34
N LYS A 179 -1.49 -8.07 -6.88
CA LYS A 179 -2.04 -8.64 -5.64
C LYS A 179 -1.69 -7.79 -4.40
N THR A 180 -0.47 -7.28 -4.33
CA THR A 180 -0.06 -6.38 -3.25
C THR A 180 -0.84 -5.07 -3.30
N ALA A 181 -1.03 -4.47 -4.48
CA ALA A 181 -1.84 -3.27 -4.67
C ALA A 181 -3.31 -3.52 -4.30
N ALA A 182 -3.88 -4.66 -4.71
CA ALA A 182 -5.25 -5.05 -4.36
C ALA A 182 -5.44 -5.11 -2.84
N MET A 183 -4.51 -5.71 -2.09
CA MET A 183 -4.56 -5.71 -0.62
C MET A 183 -4.52 -4.28 -0.04
N CYS A 184 -3.67 -3.40 -0.56
CA CYS A 184 -3.64 -2.00 -0.15
C CYS A 184 -4.97 -1.29 -0.42
N HIS A 185 -5.57 -1.51 -1.58
CA HIS A 185 -6.87 -0.93 -1.93
C HIS A 185 -7.99 -1.46 -1.03
N LEU A 186 -8.06 -2.77 -0.81
CA LEU A 186 -9.04 -3.39 0.07
C LEU A 186 -9.00 -2.82 1.50
N ALA A 187 -7.80 -2.60 2.06
CA ALA A 187 -7.65 -1.96 3.38
C ALA A 187 -8.18 -0.53 3.39
N ASN A 188 -7.90 0.26 2.35
CA ASN A 188 -8.40 1.61 2.23
C ASN A 188 -9.94 1.65 2.07
N ILE A 189 -10.49 0.74 1.27
CA ILE A 189 -11.95 0.63 1.10
C ILE A 189 -12.60 0.21 2.40
N ALA A 190 -12.07 -0.80 3.10
CA ALA A 190 -12.55 -1.24 4.39
C ALA A 190 -12.54 -0.11 5.44
N ALA A 191 -11.46 0.69 5.50
CA ALA A 191 -11.38 1.84 6.40
C ALA A 191 -12.39 2.94 6.03
N ARG A 192 -12.61 3.22 4.75
CA ARG A 192 -13.61 4.19 4.27
C ARG A 192 -15.03 3.74 4.56
N ARG A 193 -15.29 2.44 4.54
CA ARG A 193 -16.59 1.83 4.90
C ARG A 193 -16.72 1.59 6.40
N ASN A 194 -15.63 1.72 7.15
CA ASN A 194 -15.54 1.47 8.59
C ASN A 194 -16.07 0.06 8.97
N GLY A 195 -15.60 -0.95 8.24
CA GLY A 195 -16.16 -2.28 8.41
C GLY A 195 -15.35 -3.41 7.79
N LYS A 196 -15.99 -4.58 7.80
CA LYS A 196 -15.47 -5.81 7.20
C LYS A 196 -15.96 -5.93 5.76
N LEU A 197 -15.04 -6.25 4.86
CA LEU A 197 -15.30 -6.64 3.49
C LEU A 197 -15.08 -8.14 3.35
N ASP A 198 -16.05 -8.86 2.80
CA ASP A 198 -15.87 -10.22 2.32
C ASP A 198 -15.44 -10.14 0.85
N PHE A 199 -14.35 -10.80 0.51
CA PHE A 199 -13.70 -10.70 -0.78
C PHE A 199 -13.54 -12.09 -1.40
N ASP A 200 -13.90 -12.21 -2.66
CA ASP A 200 -13.65 -13.43 -3.44
C ASP A 200 -12.33 -13.31 -4.22
N PRO A 201 -11.28 -14.04 -3.82
CA PRO A 201 -9.99 -13.99 -4.50
C PRO A 201 -10.01 -14.44 -5.95
N ALA A 202 -10.97 -15.29 -6.35
CA ALA A 202 -11.03 -15.84 -7.70
C ALA A 202 -11.64 -14.85 -8.71
N THR A 203 -12.58 -14.04 -8.26
CA THR A 203 -13.25 -13.01 -9.09
C THR A 203 -12.79 -11.61 -8.78
N GLU A 204 -11.98 -11.45 -7.74
CA GLU A 204 -11.52 -10.16 -7.19
C GLU A 204 -12.67 -9.19 -6.88
N GLN A 205 -13.78 -9.71 -6.35
CA GLN A 205 -14.97 -8.93 -6.04
C GLN A 205 -15.21 -8.83 -4.53
N ILE A 206 -15.63 -7.66 -4.07
CA ILE A 206 -16.19 -7.46 -2.73
C ILE A 206 -17.65 -7.90 -2.78
N THR A 207 -18.01 -8.92 -1.97
CA THR A 207 -19.28 -9.64 -2.12
C THR A 207 -20.38 -9.18 -1.18
N ASN A 208 -20.04 -8.54 -0.06
CA ASN A 208 -20.99 -8.17 1.00
C ASN A 208 -21.36 -6.68 1.03
N ASP A 209 -20.72 -5.83 0.24
CA ASP A 209 -20.97 -4.37 0.23
C ASP A 209 -20.85 -3.81 -1.21
N PRO A 210 -21.97 -3.57 -1.92
CA PRO A 210 -21.95 -3.02 -3.28
C PRO A 210 -21.35 -1.60 -3.37
N GLU A 211 -21.47 -0.78 -2.32
CA GLU A 211 -20.87 0.55 -2.31
C GLU A 211 -19.34 0.45 -2.13
N ALA A 212 -18.88 -0.52 -1.35
CA ALA A 212 -17.46 -0.84 -1.26
C ALA A 212 -16.92 -1.34 -2.62
N GLN A 213 -17.67 -2.22 -3.30
CA GLN A 213 -17.29 -2.71 -4.63
C GLN A 213 -17.19 -1.56 -5.65
N ALA A 214 -18.07 -0.59 -5.61
CA ALA A 214 -17.98 0.60 -6.48
C ALA A 214 -16.71 1.44 -6.24
N LEU A 215 -16.07 1.32 -5.07
CA LEU A 215 -14.79 1.99 -4.76
C LEU A 215 -13.57 1.22 -5.29
N ALA A 216 -13.73 -0.03 -5.73
CA ALA A 216 -12.63 -0.82 -6.29
C ALA A 216 -12.18 -0.35 -7.68
N GLY A 217 -13.00 0.46 -8.34
CA GLY A 217 -12.68 1.08 -9.63
C GLY A 217 -13.08 2.55 -9.69
N ARG A 218 -12.78 3.18 -10.79
CA ARG A 218 -13.26 4.53 -11.12
C ARG A 218 -13.32 4.72 -12.63
N GLU A 219 -14.24 5.58 -13.04
CA GLU A 219 -14.33 6.00 -14.45
C GLU A 219 -13.23 7.02 -14.76
N ASN A 220 -12.65 6.90 -15.94
CA ASN A 220 -11.74 7.90 -16.45
C ASN A 220 -12.54 9.11 -16.97
N ARG A 221 -12.07 10.33 -16.71
CA ARG A 221 -12.66 11.52 -17.32
C ARG A 221 -12.35 11.60 -18.83
N ALA A 222 -13.24 12.18 -19.60
CA ALA A 222 -12.98 12.47 -21.01
C ALA A 222 -11.80 13.44 -21.17
N PRO A 223 -10.97 13.34 -22.23
CA PRO A 223 -11.08 12.37 -23.34
C PRO A 223 -10.35 11.04 -23.14
N TRP A 224 -9.97 10.70 -21.92
CA TRP A 224 -9.18 9.51 -21.61
C TRP A 224 -9.99 8.23 -21.85
N PRO A 225 -9.39 7.19 -22.47
CA PRO A 225 -10.10 5.94 -22.72
C PRO A 225 -10.46 5.23 -21.41
N GLN A 226 -11.62 4.55 -21.42
CA GLN A 226 -11.95 3.62 -20.34
C GLN A 226 -11.14 2.34 -20.53
N PHE A 227 -10.53 1.84 -19.45
CA PHE A 227 -9.94 0.51 -19.45
C PHE A 227 -11.01 -0.49 -19.01
N VAL A 228 -11.31 -1.44 -19.87
CA VAL A 228 -12.13 -2.60 -19.53
C VAL A 228 -11.14 -3.67 -19.09
N LEU A 229 -11.16 -3.98 -17.79
CA LEU A 229 -10.39 -5.07 -17.20
C LEU A 229 -11.18 -6.37 -17.31
#